data_518878688f4c3c000581939b88294cae
#
_entry.id   518878688f4c3c000581939b88294cae
#
_cell.length_a   1.000
_cell.length_b   1.000
_cell.length_c   1.000
_cell.angle_alpha   90.00
_cell.angle_beta   90.00
_cell.angle_gamma   90.00
#
_symmetry.space_group_name_H-M   'P 1'
#
loop_
_entity.id
_entity.type
_entity.pdbx_description
1 polymer ?
#
loop_
_entity_poly.entity_id
_entity_poly.type
_entity_poly.pdbx_seq_one_letter_code
_entity_poly.pdbx_strand_id
1 'polypeptide(L)'
;MKLNKRWSKLTHWAGTGALSLALLLGYVLPVHGQAPVISPWSVNTLNEGEKYGIFPLAWYEDGSFQQSIPADKFISLMEGTAKKLDLLGWKKKNASLSFPTDKVITREAVITSLYKLLANYELPAAFEMTGDNPIDYMKKKGLVKGTSAGLELNQPSTLEQATVMASRLVEFAFDTVGGGAEGLMWKVTNGKNTMYLLGSIHMGIADMYPMQKDIREAYEESDELWVEADIINGDNDYLTQKMVYTDGTTLKDHVSAETYQKVQKLLAKLQLPANSFDAYKPFAIALSVPTLGYADGETDLQFAMLTGIDRYFLTKAMLDEKPIKELEGIKLQADLLSGVPAEQQEKELNIILDSAMTEKGLEEGTKLLKDMQTEWVEGDLNGFTQIMTTKGDFGEGEVNQRLLGERDKNMAIKLAEVLEKKGETTSFVVVGAAHFSMKGMVIDHLKAKGYHVQQLQ
;
A
#
# COMPACT_ATOMS: atom_id res chain seq x y z
N MET A 1 -10.55 -7.00 39.90
CA MET A 1 -10.13 -5.76 39.20
C MET A 1 -8.63 -5.76 38.92
N LYS A 2 -8.03 -6.87 38.48
CA LYS A 2 -6.59 -7.02 38.11
C LYS A 2 -6.37 -7.71 36.74
N LEU A 3 -7.43 -8.06 35.99
CA LEU A 3 -7.31 -8.69 34.67
C LEU A 3 -7.13 -7.66 33.53
N ASN A 4 -7.64 -6.43 33.66
CA ASN A 4 -7.63 -5.44 32.57
C ASN A 4 -6.24 -4.83 32.25
N LYS A 5 -5.26 -4.93 33.16
CA LYS A 5 -3.91 -4.39 32.89
C LYS A 5 -3.00 -5.30 32.03
N ARG A 6 -3.34 -6.58 31.88
CA ARG A 6 -2.56 -7.52 31.05
C ARG A 6 -2.96 -7.45 29.57
N TRP A 7 -4.17 -7.10 29.27
CA TRP A 7 -4.71 -7.05 27.91
C TRP A 7 -4.25 -5.82 27.12
N SER A 8 -3.96 -4.71 27.79
CA SER A 8 -3.48 -3.49 27.15
C SER A 8 -2.08 -3.62 26.52
N LYS A 9 -1.26 -4.55 26.99
CA LYS A 9 0.12 -4.74 26.48
C LYS A 9 0.21 -5.60 25.22
N LEU A 10 -0.83 -6.33 24.87
CA LEU A 10 -0.82 -7.35 23.82
C LEU A 10 -1.17 -6.80 22.43
N THR A 11 -1.94 -5.74 22.35
CA THR A 11 -2.40 -5.15 21.08
C THR A 11 -1.38 -4.20 20.43
N HIS A 12 -0.31 -3.82 21.11
CA HIS A 12 0.65 -2.79 20.71
C HIS A 12 1.66 -3.25 19.66
N TRP A 13 1.97 -4.53 19.71
CA TRP A 13 2.98 -5.13 18.85
C TRP A 13 2.48 -5.36 17.43
N ALA A 14 1.18 -5.62 17.26
CA ALA A 14 0.58 -5.86 15.97
C ALA A 14 0.68 -4.66 15.01
N GLY A 15 0.64 -3.44 15.54
CA GLY A 15 0.67 -2.23 14.71
C GLY A 15 2.05 -1.90 14.13
N THR A 16 3.10 -1.91 14.96
CA THR A 16 4.47 -1.56 14.51
C THR A 16 5.19 -2.68 13.82
N GLY A 17 5.02 -3.91 14.31
CA GLY A 17 5.57 -5.09 13.63
C GLY A 17 5.01 -5.23 12.22
N ALA A 18 3.70 -5.02 12.03
CA ALA A 18 3.07 -5.08 10.73
C ALA A 18 3.55 -3.95 9.78
N LEU A 19 3.81 -2.75 10.30
CA LEU A 19 4.32 -1.63 9.49
C LEU A 19 5.73 -1.90 8.95
N SER A 20 6.59 -2.57 9.74
CA SER A 20 7.96 -2.89 9.30
C SER A 20 8.05 -4.17 8.46
N LEU A 21 7.06 -5.05 8.52
CA LEU A 21 7.16 -6.42 8.03
C LEU A 21 6.51 -6.68 6.67
N ALA A 22 5.58 -5.87 6.24
CA ALA A 22 5.12 -5.94 4.85
C ALA A 22 6.32 -5.78 3.89
N LEU A 23 7.37 -5.10 4.35
CA LEU A 23 8.67 -5.05 3.68
C LEU A 23 9.35 -6.43 3.59
N LEU A 24 9.20 -7.29 4.60
CA LEU A 24 9.96 -8.52 4.74
C LEU A 24 9.30 -9.72 4.07
N LEU A 25 7.97 -9.84 4.12
CA LEU A 25 7.23 -10.97 3.54
C LEU A 25 7.02 -10.85 2.03
N GLY A 26 7.05 -9.63 1.47
CA GLY A 26 6.99 -9.41 0.02
C GLY A 26 8.08 -10.12 -0.78
N TYR A 27 9.14 -10.57 -0.10
CA TYR A 27 10.27 -11.27 -0.70
C TYR A 27 10.24 -12.79 -0.57
N VAL A 28 9.41 -13.34 0.31
CA VAL A 28 9.40 -14.80 0.58
C VAL A 28 8.43 -15.54 -0.34
N LEU A 29 7.52 -14.85 -0.99
CA LEU A 29 6.68 -15.46 -2.01
C LEU A 29 7.41 -15.40 -3.34
N PRO A 30 7.90 -16.52 -3.88
CA PRO A 30 8.49 -16.53 -5.21
C PRO A 30 7.39 -16.16 -6.21
N VAL A 31 7.50 -14.98 -6.81
CA VAL A 31 6.73 -14.64 -8.00
C VAL A 31 7.23 -15.54 -9.13
N HIS A 32 6.67 -16.73 -9.22
CA HIS A 32 6.93 -17.69 -10.31
C HIS A 32 5.99 -17.34 -11.48
N GLY A 33 6.20 -16.18 -12.11
CA GLY A 33 5.49 -15.80 -13.30
C GLY A 33 6.45 -15.22 -14.33
N GLN A 34 6.23 -15.52 -15.61
CA GLN A 34 6.83 -14.73 -16.69
C GLN A 34 6.34 -13.28 -16.56
N ALA A 35 7.21 -12.31 -16.83
CA ALA A 35 6.80 -10.91 -16.86
C ALA A 35 5.54 -10.76 -17.75
N PRO A 36 4.51 -10.05 -17.30
CA PRO A 36 3.27 -9.92 -18.06
C PRO A 36 3.55 -9.29 -19.41
N VAL A 37 2.96 -9.84 -20.46
CA VAL A 37 3.07 -9.29 -21.82
C VAL A 37 2.08 -8.15 -21.95
N ILE A 38 2.54 -6.93 -21.66
CA ILE A 38 1.78 -5.68 -21.77
C ILE A 38 2.52 -4.68 -22.68
N SER A 39 1.80 -3.76 -23.26
CA SER A 39 2.36 -2.74 -24.15
C SER A 39 2.98 -1.60 -23.34
N PRO A 40 4.14 -1.03 -23.74
CA PRO A 40 4.77 0.07 -23.00
C PRO A 40 3.86 1.27 -22.74
N TRP A 41 2.93 1.59 -23.64
CA TRP A 41 2.00 2.72 -23.52
C TRP A 41 0.97 2.56 -22.39
N SER A 42 0.72 1.33 -21.93
CA SER A 42 -0.30 1.03 -20.92
C SER A 42 0.27 0.86 -19.52
N VAL A 43 1.57 0.62 -19.39
CA VAL A 43 2.23 0.24 -18.13
C VAL A 43 1.85 1.16 -16.97
N ASN A 44 2.02 2.48 -17.13
CA ASN A 44 1.71 3.43 -16.07
C ASN A 44 0.23 3.41 -15.67
N THR A 45 -0.68 3.41 -16.66
CA THR A 45 -2.14 3.39 -16.37
C THR A 45 -2.59 2.05 -15.77
N LEU A 46 -1.99 0.94 -16.17
CA LEU A 46 -2.28 -0.37 -15.58
C LEU A 46 -1.73 -0.47 -14.16
N ASN A 47 -0.54 0.08 -13.89
CA ASN A 47 0.02 0.17 -12.55
C ASN A 47 -0.87 0.97 -11.58
N GLU A 48 -1.52 2.01 -12.06
CA GLU A 48 -2.55 2.72 -11.28
C GLU A 48 -3.81 1.86 -11.12
N GLY A 49 -4.35 1.37 -12.23
CA GLY A 49 -5.63 0.65 -12.27
C GLY A 49 -5.67 -0.64 -11.47
N GLU A 50 -4.55 -1.37 -11.35
CA GLU A 50 -4.48 -2.57 -10.53
C GLU A 50 -4.74 -2.27 -9.05
N LYS A 51 -4.33 -1.10 -8.58
CA LYS A 51 -4.49 -0.67 -7.20
C LYS A 51 -5.90 -0.20 -6.88
N TYR A 52 -6.67 0.18 -7.92
CA TYR A 52 -8.08 0.51 -7.75
C TYR A 52 -8.96 -0.70 -7.41
N GLY A 53 -8.43 -1.93 -7.58
CA GLY A 53 -9.17 -3.16 -7.33
C GLY A 53 -10.27 -3.42 -8.37
N ILE A 54 -10.18 -2.83 -9.56
CA ILE A 54 -11.18 -2.98 -10.62
C ILE A 54 -11.01 -4.25 -11.46
N PHE A 55 -9.87 -4.92 -11.32
CA PHE A 55 -9.58 -6.22 -11.91
C PHE A 55 -8.61 -7.03 -11.04
N PRO A 56 -8.67 -8.38 -11.09
CA PRO A 56 -7.77 -9.22 -10.29
C PRO A 56 -6.34 -9.23 -10.83
N LEU A 57 -5.35 -9.23 -9.94
CA LEU A 57 -3.92 -9.33 -10.31
C LEU A 57 -3.60 -10.59 -11.14
N ALA A 58 -4.33 -11.69 -10.91
CA ALA A 58 -4.18 -12.93 -11.67
C ALA A 58 -4.35 -12.76 -13.21
N TRP A 59 -4.94 -11.66 -13.66
CA TRP A 59 -5.01 -11.39 -15.11
C TRP A 59 -3.65 -11.11 -15.74
N TYR A 60 -2.66 -10.71 -14.95
CA TYR A 60 -1.29 -10.56 -15.47
C TYR A 60 -0.62 -11.89 -15.80
N GLU A 61 -1.02 -12.97 -15.12
CA GLU A 61 -0.36 -14.27 -15.22
C GLU A 61 -0.80 -15.09 -16.44
N ASP A 62 -1.99 -14.83 -16.98
CA ASP A 62 -2.56 -15.63 -18.07
C ASP A 62 -2.18 -15.14 -19.49
N GLY A 63 -1.38 -14.07 -19.58
CA GLY A 63 -0.89 -13.53 -20.86
C GLY A 63 -1.97 -12.93 -21.77
N SER A 64 -3.16 -12.63 -21.24
CA SER A 64 -4.32 -12.23 -22.06
C SER A 64 -4.41 -10.73 -22.34
N PHE A 65 -3.57 -9.89 -21.74
CA PHE A 65 -3.70 -8.42 -21.85
C PHE A 65 -3.70 -7.90 -23.30
N GLN A 66 -2.88 -8.46 -24.16
CA GLN A 66 -2.83 -8.07 -25.59
C GLN A 66 -3.87 -8.79 -26.47
N GLN A 67 -4.65 -9.70 -25.89
CA GLN A 67 -5.70 -10.42 -26.62
C GLN A 67 -7.04 -9.70 -26.51
N SER A 68 -7.97 -10.03 -27.43
CA SER A 68 -9.35 -9.52 -27.36
C SER A 68 -9.97 -9.88 -26.02
N ILE A 69 -10.58 -8.91 -25.36
CA ILE A 69 -11.22 -9.12 -24.05
C ILE A 69 -12.39 -10.10 -24.17
N PRO A 70 -12.42 -11.21 -23.42
CA PRO A 70 -13.56 -12.10 -23.38
C PRO A 70 -14.71 -11.51 -22.56
N ALA A 71 -15.93 -11.94 -22.84
CA ALA A 71 -17.15 -11.35 -22.25
C ALA A 71 -17.19 -11.46 -20.72
N ASP A 72 -16.71 -12.56 -20.13
CA ASP A 72 -16.65 -12.76 -18.69
C ASP A 72 -15.71 -11.76 -18.00
N LYS A 73 -14.49 -11.56 -18.55
CA LYS A 73 -13.57 -10.54 -18.05
C LYS A 73 -14.11 -9.13 -18.27
N PHE A 74 -14.81 -8.89 -19.37
CA PHE A 74 -15.44 -7.60 -19.63
C PHE A 74 -16.50 -7.27 -18.58
N ILE A 75 -17.37 -8.22 -18.25
CA ILE A 75 -18.39 -8.06 -17.21
C ILE A 75 -17.72 -7.82 -15.85
N SER A 76 -16.72 -8.63 -15.50
CA SER A 76 -15.96 -8.47 -14.25
C SER A 76 -15.30 -7.09 -14.13
N LEU A 77 -14.73 -6.58 -15.25
CA LEU A 77 -14.14 -5.23 -15.28
C LEU A 77 -15.21 -4.13 -15.07
N MET A 78 -16.39 -4.28 -15.68
CA MET A 78 -17.48 -3.31 -15.50
C MET A 78 -18.01 -3.33 -14.07
N GLU A 79 -18.15 -4.51 -13.47
CA GLU A 79 -18.59 -4.67 -12.07
C GLU A 79 -17.55 -4.10 -11.08
N GLY A 80 -16.27 -4.40 -11.29
CA GLY A 80 -15.17 -3.83 -10.50
C GLY A 80 -15.13 -2.31 -10.60
N THR A 81 -15.28 -1.77 -11.81
CA THR A 81 -15.34 -0.32 -12.04
C THR A 81 -16.56 0.30 -11.34
N ALA A 82 -17.73 -0.34 -11.43
CA ALA A 82 -18.95 0.11 -10.74
C ALA A 82 -18.74 0.15 -9.21
N LYS A 83 -18.20 -0.95 -8.65
CA LYS A 83 -17.91 -1.05 -7.21
C LYS A 83 -16.97 0.07 -6.75
N LYS A 84 -15.98 0.43 -7.58
CA LYS A 84 -15.06 1.51 -7.26
C LYS A 84 -15.74 2.88 -7.29
N LEU A 85 -16.59 3.14 -8.28
CA LEU A 85 -17.36 4.38 -8.35
C LEU A 85 -18.40 4.50 -7.22
N ASP A 86 -18.91 3.39 -6.69
CA ASP A 86 -19.86 3.37 -5.56
C ASP A 86 -19.26 4.02 -4.30
N LEU A 87 -17.94 4.03 -4.13
CA LEU A 87 -17.26 4.69 -3.02
C LEU A 87 -17.47 6.21 -3.02
N LEU A 88 -17.83 6.81 -4.16
CA LEU A 88 -18.17 8.24 -4.25
C LEU A 88 -19.57 8.57 -3.70
N GLY A 89 -20.31 7.57 -3.26
CA GLY A 89 -21.60 7.75 -2.57
C GLY A 89 -22.76 8.23 -3.46
N TRP A 90 -22.60 8.22 -4.79
CA TRP A 90 -23.62 8.72 -5.70
C TRP A 90 -24.79 7.75 -5.81
N LYS A 91 -25.99 8.33 -5.91
CA LYS A 91 -27.20 7.54 -6.10
C LYS A 91 -27.27 6.96 -7.52
N LYS A 92 -27.56 5.66 -7.62
CA LYS A 92 -27.79 4.99 -8.91
C LYS A 92 -29.20 5.26 -9.42
N LYS A 93 -29.33 5.56 -10.72
CA LYS A 93 -30.61 5.71 -11.42
C LYS A 93 -31.29 4.36 -11.65
N ASN A 94 -30.50 3.32 -11.96
CA ASN A 94 -30.96 1.95 -12.13
C ASN A 94 -30.19 1.01 -11.20
N ALA A 95 -30.86 0.04 -10.61
CA ALA A 95 -30.25 -0.91 -9.67
C ALA A 95 -29.24 -1.85 -10.36
N SER A 96 -29.44 -2.16 -11.63
CA SER A 96 -28.56 -3.02 -12.41
C SER A 96 -28.42 -2.49 -13.85
N LEU A 97 -27.23 -2.68 -14.40
CA LEU A 97 -26.92 -2.45 -15.81
C LEU A 97 -26.60 -3.79 -16.47
N SER A 98 -27.03 -3.94 -17.73
CA SER A 98 -26.59 -5.05 -18.56
C SER A 98 -25.50 -4.58 -19.52
N PHE A 99 -24.48 -5.41 -19.68
CA PHE A 99 -23.37 -5.18 -20.59
C PHE A 99 -23.38 -6.21 -21.73
N PRO A 100 -22.76 -5.89 -22.88
CA PRO A 100 -22.63 -6.83 -23.99
C PRO A 100 -21.96 -8.15 -23.57
N THR A 101 -22.54 -9.27 -24.04
CA THR A 101 -22.02 -10.63 -23.87
C THR A 101 -21.64 -11.27 -25.20
N ASP A 102 -21.47 -10.45 -26.22
CA ASP A 102 -21.12 -10.89 -27.55
C ASP A 102 -19.78 -11.62 -27.57
N LYS A 103 -19.60 -12.55 -28.51
CA LYS A 103 -18.34 -13.26 -28.67
C LYS A 103 -17.16 -12.33 -28.95
N VAL A 104 -17.42 -11.15 -29.52
CA VAL A 104 -16.44 -10.12 -29.79
C VAL A 104 -16.89 -8.81 -29.15
N ILE A 105 -16.16 -8.35 -28.16
CA ILE A 105 -16.38 -7.04 -27.53
C ILE A 105 -15.56 -6.00 -28.30
N THR A 106 -16.23 -5.09 -29.00
CA THR A 106 -15.58 -4.03 -29.77
C THR A 106 -15.14 -2.86 -28.88
N ARG A 107 -14.24 -2.03 -29.39
CA ARG A 107 -13.84 -0.79 -28.69
C ARG A 107 -15.04 0.14 -28.46
N GLU A 108 -15.97 0.23 -29.43
CA GLU A 108 -17.21 0.98 -29.28
C GLU A 108 -18.05 0.44 -28.10
N ALA A 109 -18.17 -0.89 -28.00
CA ALA A 109 -18.90 -1.54 -26.93
C ALA A 109 -18.30 -1.21 -25.53
N VAL A 110 -16.97 -1.24 -25.41
CA VAL A 110 -16.27 -0.85 -24.17
C VAL A 110 -16.54 0.61 -23.82
N ILE A 111 -16.31 1.53 -24.75
CA ILE A 111 -16.49 2.97 -24.56
C ILE A 111 -17.93 3.30 -24.16
N THR A 112 -18.89 2.74 -24.90
CA THR A 112 -20.32 2.98 -24.64
C THR A 112 -20.75 2.39 -23.28
N SER A 113 -20.21 1.23 -22.90
CA SER A 113 -20.52 0.60 -21.61
C SER A 113 -19.96 1.41 -20.44
N LEU A 114 -18.73 1.90 -20.53
CA LEU A 114 -18.13 2.79 -19.52
C LEU A 114 -18.90 4.12 -19.39
N TYR A 115 -19.32 4.71 -20.53
CA TYR A 115 -20.18 5.89 -20.50
C TYR A 115 -21.52 5.60 -19.83
N LYS A 116 -22.19 4.49 -20.17
CA LYS A 116 -23.46 4.08 -19.56
C LYS A 116 -23.31 3.81 -18.07
N LEU A 117 -22.18 3.23 -17.68
CA LEU A 117 -21.88 3.00 -16.27
C LEU A 117 -21.80 4.33 -15.51
N LEU A 118 -21.04 5.30 -16.00
CA LEU A 118 -20.94 6.64 -15.39
C LEU A 118 -22.31 7.35 -15.41
N ALA A 119 -23.02 7.32 -16.55
CA ALA A 119 -24.34 7.96 -16.71
C ALA A 119 -25.44 7.38 -15.80
N ASN A 120 -25.20 6.18 -15.24
CA ASN A 120 -26.15 5.54 -14.33
C ASN A 120 -26.20 6.19 -12.94
N TYR A 121 -25.25 7.07 -12.62
CA TYR A 121 -25.26 7.82 -11.36
C TYR A 121 -25.92 9.19 -11.50
N GLU A 122 -26.47 9.72 -10.40
CA GLU A 122 -26.89 11.11 -10.27
C GLU A 122 -25.61 11.96 -10.06
N LEU A 123 -25.01 12.38 -11.17
CA LEU A 123 -23.69 13.01 -11.18
C LEU A 123 -23.76 14.51 -10.85
N PRO A 124 -22.74 15.07 -10.17
CA PRO A 124 -22.55 16.51 -10.05
C PRO A 124 -22.44 17.22 -11.42
N ALA A 125 -22.82 18.50 -11.47
CA ALA A 125 -22.77 19.30 -12.71
C ALA A 125 -21.36 19.41 -13.32
N ALA A 126 -20.32 19.27 -12.51
CA ALA A 126 -18.92 19.29 -12.95
C ALA A 126 -18.56 18.21 -14.01
N PHE A 127 -19.34 17.13 -14.09
CA PHE A 127 -19.16 16.14 -15.15
C PHE A 127 -19.57 16.65 -16.54
N GLU A 128 -20.40 17.71 -16.61
CA GLU A 128 -20.91 18.28 -17.87
C GLU A 128 -21.58 17.23 -18.78
N MET A 129 -22.27 16.27 -18.18
CA MET A 129 -22.90 15.18 -18.91
C MET A 129 -24.30 15.59 -19.41
N THR A 130 -24.35 16.18 -20.59
CA THR A 130 -25.55 16.83 -21.17
C THR A 130 -26.29 15.98 -22.19
N GLY A 131 -26.04 14.64 -22.24
CA GLY A 131 -26.67 13.74 -23.19
C GLY A 131 -25.92 13.64 -24.54
N ASP A 132 -24.65 14.05 -24.55
CA ASP A 132 -23.75 13.97 -25.69
C ASP A 132 -23.58 12.53 -26.21
N ASN A 133 -23.10 12.39 -27.45
CA ASN A 133 -22.68 11.09 -27.97
C ASN A 133 -21.62 10.48 -27.00
N PRO A 134 -21.80 9.23 -26.56
CA PRO A 134 -20.87 8.57 -25.62
C PRO A 134 -19.40 8.66 -26.02
N ILE A 135 -19.12 8.45 -27.32
CA ILE A 135 -17.76 8.45 -27.84
C ILE A 135 -17.13 9.83 -27.80
N ASP A 136 -17.91 10.87 -28.20
CA ASP A 136 -17.45 12.25 -28.19
C ASP A 136 -17.20 12.75 -26.78
N TYR A 137 -18.07 12.40 -25.83
CA TYR A 137 -17.88 12.71 -24.41
C TYR A 137 -16.59 12.07 -23.88
N MET A 138 -16.44 10.75 -24.04
CA MET A 138 -15.29 10.00 -23.52
C MET A 138 -13.97 10.49 -24.14
N LYS A 139 -14.00 10.87 -25.43
CA LYS A 139 -12.85 11.47 -26.11
C LYS A 139 -12.55 12.88 -25.59
N LYS A 140 -13.58 13.75 -25.45
CA LYS A 140 -13.43 15.13 -24.93
C LYS A 140 -12.84 15.14 -23.51
N LYS A 141 -13.23 14.18 -22.68
CA LYS A 141 -12.70 14.02 -21.31
C LYS A 141 -11.35 13.30 -21.24
N GLY A 142 -10.75 12.92 -22.38
CA GLY A 142 -9.44 12.27 -22.42
C GLY A 142 -9.41 10.80 -21.98
N LEU A 143 -10.58 10.21 -21.72
CA LEU A 143 -10.73 8.84 -21.25
C LEU A 143 -10.39 7.81 -22.32
N VAL A 144 -10.59 8.20 -23.59
CA VAL A 144 -10.29 7.39 -24.77
C VAL A 144 -9.29 8.12 -25.65
N LYS A 145 -8.21 7.45 -25.98
CA LYS A 145 -7.20 7.90 -26.92
C LYS A 145 -7.24 6.99 -28.17
N GLY A 146 -7.13 7.58 -29.35
CA GLY A 146 -7.00 6.84 -30.61
C GLY A 146 -5.56 6.42 -30.88
N THR A 147 -5.43 5.60 -31.91
CA THR A 147 -4.15 5.29 -32.58
C THR A 147 -3.92 6.26 -33.75
N SER A 148 -2.83 6.08 -34.51
CA SER A 148 -2.62 6.78 -35.77
C SER A 148 -3.75 6.50 -36.82
N ALA A 149 -4.47 5.39 -36.67
CA ALA A 149 -5.63 5.01 -37.51
C ALA A 149 -6.98 5.54 -36.96
N GLY A 150 -6.96 6.34 -35.85
CA GLY A 150 -8.16 6.86 -35.21
C GLY A 150 -8.63 6.00 -34.03
N LEU A 151 -9.93 6.06 -33.73
CA LEU A 151 -10.51 5.34 -32.58
C LEU A 151 -10.72 3.83 -32.84
N GLU A 152 -10.74 3.39 -34.06
CA GLU A 152 -10.90 1.98 -34.46
C GLU A 152 -12.10 1.29 -33.80
N LEU A 153 -13.25 1.96 -33.76
CA LEU A 153 -14.44 1.60 -32.98
C LEU A 153 -14.94 0.19 -33.19
N ASN A 154 -14.89 -0.28 -34.46
CA ASN A 154 -15.39 -1.59 -34.85
C ASN A 154 -14.39 -2.74 -34.63
N GLN A 155 -13.14 -2.42 -34.22
CA GLN A 155 -12.16 -3.45 -33.93
C GLN A 155 -12.41 -4.09 -32.56
N PRO A 156 -12.06 -5.38 -32.39
CA PRO A 156 -12.06 -6.00 -31.07
C PRO A 156 -11.22 -5.20 -30.10
N SER A 157 -11.73 -4.94 -28.90
CA SER A 157 -10.92 -4.33 -27.82
C SER A 157 -10.02 -5.38 -27.20
N THR A 158 -8.75 -5.06 -26.96
CA THR A 158 -7.92 -5.91 -26.11
C THR A 158 -8.29 -5.72 -24.64
N LEU A 159 -7.95 -6.72 -23.79
CA LEU A 159 -8.12 -6.61 -22.35
C LEU A 159 -7.38 -5.38 -21.80
N GLU A 160 -6.16 -5.16 -22.26
CA GLU A 160 -5.33 -4.01 -21.94
C GLU A 160 -6.02 -2.67 -22.24
N GLN A 161 -6.60 -2.53 -23.44
CA GLN A 161 -7.31 -1.32 -23.83
C GLN A 161 -8.54 -1.05 -22.98
N ALA A 162 -9.33 -2.09 -22.71
CA ALA A 162 -10.53 -1.97 -21.88
C ALA A 162 -10.17 -1.58 -20.43
N THR A 163 -9.17 -2.23 -19.86
CA THR A 163 -8.71 -1.95 -18.49
C THR A 163 -8.15 -0.54 -18.36
N VAL A 164 -7.34 -0.08 -19.32
CA VAL A 164 -6.83 1.31 -19.35
C VAL A 164 -7.96 2.34 -19.41
N MET A 165 -8.99 2.09 -20.23
CA MET A 165 -10.14 2.99 -20.32
C MET A 165 -10.94 3.02 -19.01
N ALA A 166 -11.12 1.87 -18.36
CA ALA A 166 -11.79 1.76 -17.07
C ALA A 166 -11.00 2.48 -15.96
N SER A 167 -9.67 2.30 -15.91
CA SER A 167 -8.80 2.96 -14.94
C SER A 167 -8.86 4.49 -15.07
N ARG A 168 -8.79 5.00 -16.30
CA ARG A 168 -8.95 6.43 -16.57
C ARG A 168 -10.32 6.96 -16.17
N LEU A 169 -11.37 6.18 -16.35
CA LEU A 169 -12.71 6.57 -15.92
C LEU A 169 -12.78 6.71 -14.39
N VAL A 170 -12.19 5.77 -13.65
CA VAL A 170 -12.12 5.85 -12.18
C VAL A 170 -11.38 7.13 -11.76
N GLU A 171 -10.17 7.33 -12.25
CA GLU A 171 -9.37 8.51 -11.94
C GLU A 171 -10.12 9.81 -12.26
N PHE A 172 -10.68 9.93 -13.46
CA PHE A 172 -11.49 11.09 -13.87
C PHE A 172 -12.68 11.34 -12.93
N ALA A 173 -13.36 10.27 -12.52
CA ALA A 173 -14.52 10.38 -11.66
C ALA A 173 -14.15 10.95 -10.28
N PHE A 174 -13.09 10.41 -9.67
CA PHE A 174 -12.58 10.85 -8.40
C PHE A 174 -12.03 12.29 -8.48
N ASP A 175 -11.21 12.59 -9.47
CA ASP A 175 -10.63 13.93 -9.66
C ASP A 175 -11.68 15.02 -9.89
N THR A 176 -12.76 14.69 -10.64
CA THR A 176 -13.82 15.66 -10.93
C THR A 176 -14.52 16.20 -9.68
N VAL A 177 -14.52 15.42 -8.60
CA VAL A 177 -15.17 15.79 -7.32
C VAL A 177 -14.17 16.04 -6.19
N GLY A 178 -12.86 16.04 -6.49
CA GLY A 178 -11.84 16.17 -5.45
C GLY A 178 -11.82 14.99 -4.49
N GLY A 179 -12.22 13.80 -4.98
CA GLY A 179 -12.25 12.59 -4.20
C GLY A 179 -10.90 11.84 -4.20
N GLY A 180 -10.87 10.74 -3.49
CA GLY A 180 -9.68 9.90 -3.33
C GLY A 180 -9.18 9.88 -1.90
N ALA A 181 -8.21 9.00 -1.62
CA ALA A 181 -7.64 8.92 -0.29
C ALA A 181 -6.82 10.17 0.04
N GLU A 182 -7.12 10.77 1.18
CA GLU A 182 -6.51 12.04 1.61
C GLU A 182 -5.06 11.87 2.05
N GLY A 183 -4.72 10.70 2.62
CA GLY A 183 -3.39 10.44 3.12
C GLY A 183 -2.99 11.34 4.29
N LEU A 184 -1.79 11.11 4.82
CA LEU A 184 -1.21 11.96 5.87
C LEU A 184 0.02 12.65 5.27
N MET A 185 -0.15 13.90 4.81
CA MET A 185 0.88 14.63 4.08
C MET A 185 1.21 15.98 4.72
N TRP A 186 2.50 16.34 4.68
CA TRP A 186 3.00 17.64 5.15
C TRP A 186 3.89 18.28 4.10
N LYS A 187 3.96 19.60 4.15
CA LYS A 187 4.86 20.42 3.34
C LYS A 187 5.85 21.15 4.22
N VAL A 188 7.11 21.12 3.85
CA VAL A 188 8.20 21.87 4.48
C VAL A 188 8.90 22.68 3.42
N THR A 189 9.22 23.94 3.73
CA THR A 189 9.95 24.82 2.81
C THR A 189 11.13 25.47 3.49
N ASN A 190 12.24 25.62 2.75
CA ASN A 190 13.39 26.38 3.17
C ASN A 190 14.01 27.12 1.97
N GLY A 191 13.83 28.45 1.92
CA GLY A 191 14.22 29.25 0.78
C GLY A 191 13.44 28.84 -0.48
N LYS A 192 14.17 28.27 -1.45
CA LYS A 192 13.57 27.74 -2.70
C LYS A 192 13.33 26.22 -2.67
N ASN A 193 13.83 25.54 -1.65
CA ASN A 193 13.65 24.10 -1.54
C ASN A 193 12.28 23.80 -0.94
N THR A 194 11.59 22.83 -1.51
CA THR A 194 10.31 22.31 -1.05
C THR A 194 10.45 20.81 -0.77
N MET A 195 9.78 20.35 0.27
CA MET A 195 9.73 18.94 0.62
C MET A 195 8.29 18.57 0.98
N TYR A 196 7.75 17.55 0.33
CA TYR A 196 6.50 16.93 0.67
C TYR A 196 6.79 15.64 1.43
N LEU A 197 6.20 15.48 2.61
CA LEU A 197 6.38 14.31 3.48
C LEU A 197 5.05 13.55 3.50
N LEU A 198 5.03 12.33 3.01
CA LEU A 198 3.85 11.47 3.03
C LEU A 198 4.08 10.31 3.99
N GLY A 199 3.20 10.17 4.97
CA GLY A 199 3.17 9.02 5.86
C GLY A 199 2.69 7.78 5.12
N SER A 200 3.45 6.69 5.13
CA SER A 200 3.10 5.44 4.44
C SER A 200 2.53 4.37 5.34
N ILE A 201 1.77 3.46 4.74
CA ILE A 201 1.38 2.16 5.29
C ILE A 201 1.83 1.09 4.31
N HIS A 202 2.61 0.11 4.81
CA HIS A 202 3.25 -0.90 3.96
C HIS A 202 2.30 -1.94 3.37
N MET A 203 1.13 -2.13 3.97
CA MET A 203 0.06 -2.98 3.45
C MET A 203 -1.11 -2.10 3.03
N GLY A 204 -1.41 -2.11 1.73
CA GLY A 204 -2.46 -1.27 1.18
C GLY A 204 -3.80 -1.98 1.02
N ILE A 205 -4.80 -1.18 0.72
CA ILE A 205 -6.15 -1.60 0.31
C ILE A 205 -6.57 -0.79 -0.90
N ALA A 206 -7.54 -1.30 -1.65
CA ALA A 206 -8.02 -0.61 -2.85
C ALA A 206 -8.59 0.79 -2.55
N ASP A 207 -9.07 1.04 -1.33
CA ASP A 207 -9.66 2.31 -0.94
C ASP A 207 -8.60 3.43 -0.76
N MET A 208 -7.31 3.07 -0.63
CA MET A 208 -6.20 4.03 -0.68
C MET A 208 -5.97 4.63 -2.07
N TYR A 209 -6.65 4.13 -3.11
CA TYR A 209 -6.43 4.55 -4.50
C TYR A 209 -7.76 4.84 -5.23
N PRO A 210 -7.81 5.84 -6.14
CA PRO A 210 -6.73 6.79 -6.34
C PRO A 210 -6.49 7.63 -5.08
N MET A 211 -5.24 8.01 -4.84
CA MET A 211 -4.95 9.08 -3.87
C MET A 211 -5.49 10.40 -4.40
N GLN A 212 -5.79 11.33 -3.51
CA GLN A 212 -6.18 12.69 -3.92
C GLN A 212 -5.17 13.30 -4.89
N LYS A 213 -5.68 14.17 -5.74
CA LYS A 213 -4.91 14.81 -6.81
C LYS A 213 -3.69 15.55 -6.27
N ASP A 214 -3.83 16.23 -5.13
CA ASP A 214 -2.76 17.01 -4.52
C ASP A 214 -1.53 16.15 -4.13
N ILE A 215 -1.75 14.91 -3.66
CA ILE A 215 -0.64 13.97 -3.36
C ILE A 215 0.07 13.58 -4.66
N ARG A 216 -0.69 13.26 -5.69
CA ARG A 216 -0.14 12.84 -6.98
C ARG A 216 0.62 13.99 -7.67
N GLU A 217 0.07 15.20 -7.65
CA GLU A 217 0.73 16.42 -8.17
C GLU A 217 1.99 16.75 -7.38
N ALA A 218 1.97 16.66 -6.04
CA ALA A 218 3.17 16.85 -5.22
C ALA A 218 4.31 15.89 -5.58
N TYR A 219 3.97 14.63 -5.88
CA TYR A 219 4.95 13.66 -6.38
C TYR A 219 5.42 14.02 -7.81
N GLU A 220 4.51 14.37 -8.71
CA GLU A 220 4.85 14.72 -10.10
C GLU A 220 5.77 15.94 -10.19
N GLU A 221 5.52 16.96 -9.38
CA GLU A 221 6.34 18.19 -9.30
C GLU A 221 7.71 17.96 -8.66
N SER A 222 7.92 16.82 -7.99
CA SER A 222 9.17 16.56 -7.28
C SER A 222 10.27 16.07 -8.21
N ASP A 223 11.51 16.52 -7.95
CA ASP A 223 12.70 16.15 -8.71
C ASP A 223 13.23 14.75 -8.30
N GLU A 224 12.96 14.33 -7.07
CA GLU A 224 13.47 13.09 -6.49
C GLU A 224 12.50 12.51 -5.46
N LEU A 225 12.53 11.18 -5.33
CA LEU A 225 11.85 10.42 -4.28
C LEU A 225 12.84 10.04 -3.18
N TRP A 226 12.50 10.35 -1.94
CA TRP A 226 13.17 9.84 -0.75
C TRP A 226 12.30 8.80 -0.05
N VAL A 227 12.88 7.67 0.30
CA VAL A 227 12.20 6.60 1.03
C VAL A 227 12.98 6.24 2.29
N GLU A 228 12.34 5.56 3.21
CA GLU A 228 12.99 4.99 4.40
C GLU A 228 14.06 3.98 3.97
N ALA A 229 13.66 3.03 3.11
CA ALA A 229 14.53 2.06 2.46
C ALA A 229 13.96 1.66 1.08
N ASP A 230 14.82 1.40 0.09
CA ASP A 230 14.40 0.84 -1.20
C ASP A 230 14.15 -0.67 -1.08
N ILE A 231 12.91 -1.02 -0.81
CA ILE A 231 12.46 -2.40 -0.63
C ILE A 231 12.38 -3.19 -1.95
N ILE A 232 12.51 -2.54 -3.08
CA ILE A 232 12.49 -3.20 -4.41
C ILE A 232 13.90 -3.54 -4.87
N ASN A 233 14.83 -2.59 -4.81
CA ASN A 233 16.19 -2.75 -5.33
C ASN A 233 17.27 -2.83 -4.23
N GLY A 234 16.89 -2.73 -2.96
CA GLY A 234 17.82 -2.80 -1.83
C GLY A 234 18.45 -4.20 -1.67
N ASP A 235 19.36 -4.32 -0.70
CA ASP A 235 20.09 -5.58 -0.42
C ASP A 235 19.19 -6.56 0.36
N ASN A 236 18.25 -7.17 -0.36
CA ASN A 236 17.27 -8.09 0.20
C ASN A 236 17.88 -9.43 0.64
N ASP A 237 18.98 -9.83 0.03
CA ASP A 237 19.74 -11.01 0.44
C ASP A 237 20.31 -10.81 1.84
N TYR A 238 20.85 -9.60 2.13
CA TYR A 238 21.32 -9.26 3.47
C TYR A 238 20.20 -9.33 4.51
N LEU A 239 19.04 -8.77 4.21
CA LEU A 239 17.88 -8.83 5.09
C LEU A 239 17.46 -10.29 5.34
N THR A 240 17.33 -11.10 4.28
CA THR A 240 16.96 -12.52 4.38
C THR A 240 17.96 -13.29 5.25
N GLN A 241 19.26 -13.07 5.07
CA GLN A 241 20.31 -13.70 5.90
C GLN A 241 20.17 -13.30 7.39
N LYS A 242 19.73 -12.08 7.68
CA LYS A 242 19.48 -11.65 9.08
C LYS A 242 18.25 -12.32 9.69
N MET A 243 17.25 -12.65 8.88
CA MET A 243 15.99 -13.26 9.33
C MET A 243 16.08 -14.76 9.58
N VAL A 244 16.98 -15.46 8.91
CA VAL A 244 17.06 -16.92 8.98
C VAL A 244 18.33 -17.39 9.68
N TYR A 245 18.32 -18.65 10.13
CA TYR A 245 19.53 -19.36 10.56
C TYR A 245 20.27 -19.87 9.32
N THR A 246 21.56 -19.59 9.23
CA THR A 246 22.43 -19.99 8.09
C THR A 246 23.49 -20.99 8.46
N ASP A 247 23.53 -21.41 9.73
CA ASP A 247 24.53 -22.30 10.32
C ASP A 247 24.07 -23.77 10.40
N GLY A 248 22.89 -24.08 9.84
CA GLY A 248 22.30 -25.41 9.87
C GLY A 248 21.46 -25.71 11.12
N THR A 249 21.37 -24.75 12.04
CA THR A 249 20.44 -24.83 13.19
C THR A 249 19.03 -24.39 12.80
N THR A 250 18.08 -24.64 13.69
CA THR A 250 16.65 -24.29 13.49
C THR A 250 16.12 -23.51 14.69
N LEU A 251 14.93 -22.92 14.56
CA LEU A 251 14.26 -22.22 15.65
C LEU A 251 14.27 -23.02 16.95
N LYS A 252 14.06 -24.35 16.88
CA LYS A 252 14.03 -25.26 18.04
C LYS A 252 15.33 -25.24 18.85
N ASP A 253 16.45 -24.95 18.21
CA ASP A 253 17.78 -24.93 18.85
C ASP A 253 18.05 -23.62 19.61
N HIS A 254 17.22 -22.58 19.37
CA HIS A 254 17.44 -21.22 19.82
C HIS A 254 16.35 -20.65 20.74
N VAL A 255 15.24 -21.37 20.92
CA VAL A 255 14.16 -20.98 21.83
C VAL A 255 13.84 -22.10 22.83
N SER A 256 13.15 -21.77 23.89
CA SER A 256 12.68 -22.75 24.87
C SER A 256 11.69 -23.75 24.22
N ALA A 257 11.63 -24.95 24.79
CA ALA A 257 10.68 -25.97 24.33
C ALA A 257 9.21 -25.46 24.41
N GLU A 258 8.91 -24.60 25.39
CA GLU A 258 7.58 -23.98 25.51
C GLU A 258 7.28 -23.05 24.34
N THR A 259 8.21 -22.15 24.00
CA THR A 259 8.08 -21.25 22.85
C THR A 259 7.90 -22.02 21.54
N TYR A 260 8.74 -23.04 21.30
CA TYR A 260 8.62 -23.86 20.10
C TYR A 260 7.25 -24.55 20.03
N GLN A 261 6.73 -25.10 21.14
CA GLN A 261 5.39 -25.69 21.19
C GLN A 261 4.28 -24.68 20.86
N LYS A 262 4.40 -23.41 21.33
CA LYS A 262 3.45 -22.35 20.97
C LYS A 262 3.47 -22.08 19.46
N VAL A 263 4.65 -22.02 18.84
CA VAL A 263 4.79 -21.87 17.38
C VAL A 263 4.11 -23.03 16.65
N GLN A 264 4.33 -24.28 17.08
CA GLN A 264 3.69 -25.46 16.48
C GLN A 264 2.16 -25.42 16.60
N LYS A 265 1.62 -24.95 17.73
CA LYS A 265 0.17 -24.77 17.93
C LYS A 265 -0.39 -23.69 17.00
N LEU A 266 0.34 -22.59 16.80
CA LEU A 266 -0.06 -21.55 15.85
C LEU A 266 -0.09 -22.07 14.42
N LEU A 267 0.96 -22.78 13.98
CA LEU A 267 1.02 -23.39 12.65
C LEU A 267 -0.13 -24.38 12.42
N ALA A 268 -0.44 -25.20 13.41
CA ALA A 268 -1.57 -26.12 13.36
C ALA A 268 -2.92 -25.38 13.27
N LYS A 269 -3.11 -24.30 14.06
CA LYS A 269 -4.30 -23.44 13.98
C LYS A 269 -4.50 -22.84 12.60
N LEU A 270 -3.40 -22.46 11.94
CA LEU A 270 -3.39 -21.86 10.60
C LEU A 270 -3.34 -22.89 9.47
N GLN A 271 -3.33 -24.18 9.79
CA GLN A 271 -3.18 -25.28 8.83
C GLN A 271 -1.91 -25.20 7.97
N LEU A 272 -0.85 -24.62 8.52
CA LEU A 272 0.46 -24.51 7.88
C LEU A 272 1.35 -25.73 8.22
N PRO A 273 2.31 -26.09 7.34
CA PRO A 273 3.29 -27.15 7.64
C PRO A 273 4.05 -26.88 8.94
N ALA A 274 4.29 -27.93 9.73
CA ALA A 274 4.94 -27.80 11.04
C ALA A 274 6.35 -27.18 11.00
N ASN A 275 7.03 -27.27 9.86
CA ASN A 275 8.38 -26.72 9.65
C ASN A 275 8.40 -25.34 9.00
N SER A 276 7.25 -24.67 8.81
CA SER A 276 7.16 -23.38 8.10
C SER A 276 8.03 -22.30 8.73
N PHE A 277 8.24 -22.34 10.04
CA PHE A 277 9.04 -21.35 10.76
C PHE A 277 10.40 -21.85 11.25
N ASP A 278 10.79 -23.09 10.95
CA ASP A 278 12.02 -23.68 11.48
C ASP A 278 13.30 -22.93 11.07
N ALA A 279 13.33 -22.38 9.86
CA ALA A 279 14.48 -21.61 9.38
C ALA A 279 14.56 -20.20 9.96
N TYR A 280 13.49 -19.67 10.54
CA TYR A 280 13.40 -18.26 10.89
C TYR A 280 13.77 -17.97 12.35
N LYS A 281 14.42 -16.83 12.56
CA LYS A 281 14.72 -16.31 13.90
C LYS A 281 13.45 -15.79 14.60
N PRO A 282 13.42 -15.73 15.94
CA PRO A 282 12.23 -15.35 16.70
C PRO A 282 11.66 -13.97 16.32
N PHE A 283 12.52 -12.97 16.06
CA PHE A 283 12.06 -11.64 15.64
C PHE A 283 11.33 -11.68 14.29
N ALA A 284 11.82 -12.47 13.34
CA ALA A 284 11.22 -12.57 12.02
C ALA A 284 9.82 -13.23 12.09
N ILE A 285 9.66 -14.24 12.95
CA ILE A 285 8.37 -14.86 13.22
C ILE A 285 7.43 -13.86 13.91
N ALA A 286 7.92 -13.19 14.95
CA ALA A 286 7.14 -12.18 15.70
C ALA A 286 6.58 -11.10 14.79
N LEU A 287 7.37 -10.67 13.84
CA LEU A 287 6.96 -9.72 12.82
C LEU A 287 5.93 -10.32 11.82
N SER A 288 5.99 -11.60 11.48
CA SER A 288 5.13 -12.24 10.49
C SER A 288 3.72 -12.55 11.02
N VAL A 289 3.62 -12.96 12.28
CA VAL A 289 2.37 -13.47 12.88
C VAL A 289 1.17 -12.51 12.75
N PRO A 290 1.32 -11.18 12.99
CA PRO A 290 0.19 -10.26 12.86
C PRO A 290 -0.42 -10.19 11.44
N THR A 291 0.39 -10.43 10.41
CA THR A 291 -0.06 -10.38 9.01
C THR A 291 -0.77 -11.65 8.57
N LEU A 292 -0.56 -12.78 9.27
CA LEU A 292 -1.18 -14.06 8.93
C LEU A 292 -2.70 -14.07 9.15
N GLY A 293 -3.22 -13.17 9.97
CA GLY A 293 -4.66 -12.99 10.16
C GLY A 293 -5.31 -12.02 9.16
N TYR A 294 -4.51 -11.33 8.36
CA TYR A 294 -5.02 -10.30 7.46
C TYR A 294 -5.75 -10.87 6.24
N ALA A 295 -5.35 -12.04 5.79
CA ALA A 295 -5.86 -12.61 4.56
C ALA A 295 -6.95 -13.65 4.83
N ASP A 296 -8.14 -13.45 4.27
CA ASP A 296 -9.11 -14.52 4.06
C ASP A 296 -8.65 -15.47 2.94
N GLY A 297 -7.44 -15.17 2.35
CA GLY A 297 -6.80 -15.94 1.32
C GLY A 297 -5.44 -15.33 0.90
N GLU A 298 -4.61 -16.14 0.24
CA GLU A 298 -3.29 -15.73 -0.27
C GLU A 298 -3.36 -14.52 -1.21
N THR A 299 -4.43 -14.40 -1.99
CA THR A 299 -4.65 -13.30 -2.93
C THR A 299 -4.82 -11.94 -2.22
N ASP A 300 -5.52 -11.90 -1.09
CA ASP A 300 -5.74 -10.65 -0.35
C ASP A 300 -4.45 -10.15 0.30
N LEU A 301 -3.64 -11.07 0.85
CA LEU A 301 -2.34 -10.73 1.39
C LEU A 301 -1.39 -10.23 0.29
N GLN A 302 -1.34 -10.91 -0.85
CA GLN A 302 -0.53 -10.51 -1.99
C GLN A 302 -0.94 -9.12 -2.50
N PHE A 303 -2.25 -8.87 -2.64
CA PHE A 303 -2.76 -7.56 -3.02
C PHE A 303 -2.34 -6.49 -2.02
N ALA A 304 -2.54 -6.72 -0.72
CA ALA A 304 -2.17 -5.77 0.32
C ALA A 304 -0.68 -5.42 0.30
N MET A 305 0.19 -6.39 0.08
CA MET A 305 1.63 -6.19 -0.01
C MET A 305 2.05 -5.42 -1.26
N LEU A 306 1.40 -5.67 -2.40
CA LEU A 306 1.68 -4.98 -3.66
C LEU A 306 1.13 -3.55 -3.71
N THR A 307 0.12 -3.26 -2.88
CA THR A 307 -0.55 -1.96 -2.84
C THR A 307 -0.16 -1.10 -1.64
N GLY A 308 0.89 -1.46 -0.89
CA GLY A 308 1.48 -0.58 0.12
C GLY A 308 2.00 0.74 -0.50
N ILE A 309 1.88 1.83 0.25
CA ILE A 309 2.20 3.18 -0.23
C ILE A 309 3.68 3.31 -0.61
N ASP A 310 4.58 2.73 0.18
CA ASP A 310 6.02 2.72 -0.12
C ASP A 310 6.29 2.06 -1.47
N ARG A 311 5.71 0.87 -1.68
CA ARG A 311 5.88 0.11 -2.90
C ARG A 311 5.28 0.80 -4.11
N TYR A 312 4.14 1.46 -3.93
CA TYR A 312 3.51 2.26 -4.97
C TYR A 312 4.46 3.34 -5.48
N PHE A 313 4.99 4.19 -4.60
CA PHE A 313 5.86 5.29 -5.01
C PHE A 313 7.22 4.81 -5.52
N LEU A 314 7.78 3.74 -4.96
CA LEU A 314 8.99 3.11 -5.50
C LEU A 314 8.76 2.62 -6.94
N THR A 315 7.68 1.86 -7.18
CA THR A 315 7.35 1.37 -8.52
C THR A 315 7.10 2.53 -9.48
N LYS A 316 6.35 3.56 -9.05
CA LYS A 316 6.07 4.74 -9.86
C LYS A 316 7.36 5.50 -10.20
N ALA A 317 8.25 5.69 -9.24
CA ALA A 317 9.54 6.36 -9.47
C ALA A 317 10.43 5.59 -10.45
N MET A 318 10.42 4.25 -10.39
CA MET A 318 11.13 3.43 -11.36
C MET A 318 10.55 3.58 -12.77
N LEU A 319 9.22 3.62 -12.90
CA LEU A 319 8.54 3.80 -14.20
C LEU A 319 8.75 5.20 -14.77
N ASP A 320 8.83 6.21 -13.92
CA ASP A 320 9.03 7.61 -14.27
C ASP A 320 10.53 7.98 -14.38
N GLU A 321 11.44 7.03 -14.15
CA GLU A 321 12.91 7.25 -14.09
C GLU A 321 13.31 8.34 -13.08
N LYS A 322 12.49 8.56 -12.05
CA LYS A 322 12.73 9.54 -10.99
C LYS A 322 13.81 9.03 -10.04
N PRO A 323 14.82 9.84 -9.68
CA PRO A 323 15.86 9.43 -8.74
C PRO A 323 15.32 8.99 -7.39
N ILE A 324 15.69 7.80 -6.94
CA ILE A 324 15.33 7.25 -5.63
C ILE A 324 16.50 7.43 -4.66
N LYS A 325 16.23 7.94 -3.47
CA LYS A 325 17.17 8.15 -2.37
C LYS A 325 16.66 7.49 -1.10
N GLU A 326 17.57 7.06 -0.26
CA GLU A 326 17.23 6.39 1.01
C GLU A 326 17.62 7.23 2.22
N LEU A 327 16.74 7.27 3.21
CA LEU A 327 17.04 7.88 4.52
C LEU A 327 17.83 6.91 5.40
N GLU A 328 17.55 5.64 5.34
CA GLU A 328 18.20 4.62 6.16
C GLU A 328 18.80 3.49 5.32
N GLY A 329 17.96 2.83 4.53
CA GLY A 329 18.30 1.65 3.73
C GLY A 329 18.10 0.33 4.47
N ILE A 330 17.98 -0.73 3.68
CA ILE A 330 17.67 -2.10 4.13
C ILE A 330 18.65 -2.61 5.19
N LYS A 331 19.97 -2.33 5.02
CA LYS A 331 21.00 -2.84 5.95
C LYS A 331 20.81 -2.31 7.36
N LEU A 332 20.57 -1.02 7.51
CA LEU A 332 20.35 -0.42 8.83
C LEU A 332 19.11 -1.02 9.49
N GLN A 333 18.00 -1.15 8.75
CA GLN A 333 16.78 -1.72 9.28
C GLN A 333 16.97 -3.19 9.68
N ALA A 334 17.62 -4.00 8.84
CA ALA A 334 17.92 -5.39 9.14
C ALA A 334 18.78 -5.54 10.40
N ASP A 335 19.79 -4.68 10.58
CA ASP A 335 20.66 -4.71 11.76
C ASP A 335 19.93 -4.27 13.04
N LEU A 336 19.08 -3.26 12.94
CA LEU A 336 18.26 -2.82 14.09
C LEU A 336 17.32 -3.92 14.57
N LEU A 337 16.61 -4.58 13.66
CA LEU A 337 15.66 -5.64 13.96
C LEU A 337 16.37 -6.91 14.49
N SER A 338 17.43 -7.34 13.80
CA SER A 338 18.16 -8.55 14.17
C SER A 338 19.08 -8.37 15.40
N GLY A 339 19.45 -7.14 15.72
CA GLY A 339 20.38 -6.80 16.81
C GLY A 339 19.76 -6.83 18.20
N VAL A 340 18.47 -7.14 18.33
CA VAL A 340 17.80 -7.36 19.62
C VAL A 340 18.36 -8.63 20.27
N PRO A 341 18.69 -8.64 21.57
CA PRO A 341 19.18 -9.83 22.27
C PRO A 341 18.22 -11.02 22.13
N ALA A 342 18.76 -12.23 21.98
CA ALA A 342 17.97 -13.45 21.71
C ALA A 342 16.87 -13.70 22.75
N GLU A 343 17.18 -13.50 24.05
CA GLU A 343 16.21 -13.61 25.14
C GLU A 343 15.04 -12.65 24.97
N GLN A 344 15.33 -11.41 24.55
CA GLN A 344 14.29 -10.41 24.32
C GLN A 344 13.47 -10.74 23.06
N GLN A 345 14.11 -11.23 21.98
CA GLN A 345 13.40 -11.71 20.78
C GLN A 345 12.42 -12.84 21.11
N GLU A 346 12.85 -13.82 21.93
CA GLU A 346 11.99 -14.92 22.36
C GLU A 346 10.82 -14.43 23.23
N LYS A 347 11.09 -13.51 24.15
CA LYS A 347 10.05 -12.91 25.01
C LYS A 347 8.99 -12.21 24.17
N GLU A 348 9.40 -11.44 23.18
CA GLU A 348 8.52 -10.73 22.26
C GLU A 348 7.72 -11.68 21.39
N LEU A 349 8.37 -12.70 20.83
CA LEU A 349 7.68 -13.77 20.12
C LEU A 349 6.59 -14.41 20.98
N ASN A 350 6.88 -14.73 22.26
CA ASN A 350 5.88 -15.31 23.15
C ASN A 350 4.68 -14.39 23.39
N ILE A 351 4.90 -13.07 23.51
CA ILE A 351 3.81 -12.10 23.66
C ILE A 351 2.87 -12.16 22.44
N ILE A 352 3.45 -12.18 21.23
CA ILE A 352 2.69 -12.23 20.00
C ILE A 352 1.97 -13.58 19.83
N LEU A 353 2.65 -14.69 20.13
CA LEU A 353 2.05 -16.03 20.08
C LEU A 353 0.87 -16.15 21.05
N ASP A 354 1.03 -15.67 22.29
CA ASP A 354 -0.03 -15.68 23.31
C ASP A 354 -1.25 -14.84 22.85
N SER A 355 -1.02 -13.71 22.20
CA SER A 355 -2.08 -12.92 21.58
C SER A 355 -2.76 -13.67 20.43
N ALA A 356 -2.00 -14.16 19.47
CA ALA A 356 -2.51 -14.85 18.29
C ALA A 356 -3.28 -16.14 18.62
N MET A 357 -2.97 -16.78 19.76
CA MET A 357 -3.64 -17.97 20.24
C MET A 357 -4.97 -17.70 20.96
N THR A 358 -5.29 -16.46 21.28
CA THR A 358 -6.65 -16.13 21.76
C THR A 358 -7.69 -16.38 20.67
N GLU A 359 -8.97 -16.45 21.05
CA GLU A 359 -10.07 -16.68 20.11
C GLU A 359 -10.13 -15.64 19.00
N LYS A 360 -9.79 -14.38 19.32
CA LYS A 360 -9.85 -13.22 18.40
C LYS A 360 -8.51 -12.56 18.12
N GLY A 361 -7.40 -13.13 18.56
CA GLY A 361 -6.13 -12.41 18.56
C GLY A 361 -5.64 -12.03 17.16
N LEU A 362 -5.79 -12.89 16.16
CA LEU A 362 -5.45 -12.58 14.77
C LEU A 362 -6.44 -11.56 14.18
N GLU A 363 -7.74 -11.67 14.48
CA GLU A 363 -8.76 -10.72 14.03
C GLU A 363 -8.53 -9.32 14.62
N GLU A 364 -8.12 -9.22 15.89
CA GLU A 364 -7.83 -7.93 16.52
C GLU A 364 -6.60 -7.24 15.89
N GLY A 365 -5.55 -8.00 15.54
CA GLY A 365 -4.40 -7.48 14.81
C GLY A 365 -4.78 -6.97 13.42
N THR A 366 -5.55 -7.75 12.69
CA THR A 366 -6.08 -7.37 11.38
C THR A 366 -6.97 -6.14 11.45
N LYS A 367 -7.85 -6.09 12.48
CA LYS A 367 -8.72 -4.92 12.69
C LYS A 367 -7.91 -3.65 12.95
N LEU A 368 -6.85 -3.73 13.76
CA LEU A 368 -5.99 -2.59 14.06
C LEU A 368 -5.39 -2.03 12.77
N LEU A 369 -4.87 -2.89 11.90
CA LEU A 369 -4.32 -2.47 10.62
C LEU A 369 -5.39 -1.83 9.72
N LYS A 370 -6.59 -2.45 9.64
CA LYS A 370 -7.71 -1.89 8.87
C LYS A 370 -8.17 -0.54 9.42
N ASP A 371 -8.23 -0.38 10.73
CA ASP A 371 -8.55 0.91 11.37
C ASP A 371 -7.51 1.97 10.96
N MET A 372 -6.21 1.65 11.01
CA MET A 372 -5.14 2.56 10.56
C MET A 372 -5.23 2.92 9.08
N GLN A 373 -5.56 1.95 8.23
CA GLN A 373 -5.78 2.17 6.80
C GLN A 373 -6.97 3.10 6.55
N THR A 374 -8.04 2.96 7.33
CA THR A 374 -9.23 3.83 7.25
C THR A 374 -8.88 5.27 7.61
N GLU A 375 -8.23 5.49 8.76
CA GLU A 375 -7.82 6.84 9.17
C GLU A 375 -6.86 7.49 8.16
N TRP A 376 -5.99 6.67 7.54
CA TRP A 376 -5.12 7.15 6.48
C TRP A 376 -5.90 7.56 5.22
N VAL A 377 -6.90 6.77 4.82
CA VAL A 377 -7.78 7.09 3.67
C VAL A 377 -8.55 8.39 3.92
N GLU A 378 -9.02 8.59 5.16
CA GLU A 378 -9.78 9.76 5.58
C GLU A 378 -8.89 10.99 5.92
N GLY A 379 -7.55 10.83 5.91
CA GLY A 379 -6.62 11.92 6.29
C GLY A 379 -6.69 12.28 7.78
N ASP A 380 -7.34 11.48 8.61
CA ASP A 380 -7.51 11.77 10.04
C ASP A 380 -6.23 11.45 10.84
N LEU A 381 -5.35 12.45 10.93
CA LEU A 381 -4.13 12.37 11.74
C LEU A 381 -4.43 12.10 13.23
N ASN A 382 -5.52 12.64 13.76
CA ASN A 382 -5.85 12.46 15.18
C ASN A 382 -6.34 11.03 15.42
N GLY A 383 -7.23 10.51 14.60
CA GLY A 383 -7.69 9.12 14.63
C GLY A 383 -6.52 8.16 14.49
N PHE A 384 -5.67 8.36 13.50
CA PHE A 384 -4.45 7.56 13.29
C PHE A 384 -3.54 7.58 14.53
N THR A 385 -3.22 8.76 15.06
CA THR A 385 -2.39 8.91 16.24
C THR A 385 -3.02 8.27 17.48
N GLN A 386 -4.34 8.38 17.62
CA GLN A 386 -5.08 7.74 18.71
C GLN A 386 -4.98 6.22 18.64
N ILE A 387 -5.12 5.62 17.48
CA ILE A 387 -4.96 4.18 17.30
C ILE A 387 -3.55 3.76 17.73
N MET A 388 -2.53 4.51 17.31
CA MET A 388 -1.13 4.23 17.63
C MET A 388 -0.82 4.38 19.11
N THR A 389 -1.48 5.29 19.85
CA THR A 389 -1.17 5.62 21.24
C THR A 389 -2.11 5.01 22.25
N THR A 390 -3.41 4.87 21.97
CA THR A 390 -4.42 4.44 22.96
C THR A 390 -4.33 2.94 23.28
N LYS A 391 -3.86 2.16 22.33
CA LYS A 391 -3.69 0.71 22.53
C LYS A 391 -2.33 0.36 23.11
N GLY A 392 -1.54 1.34 23.60
CA GLY A 392 -0.40 1.21 24.38
C GLY A 392 0.72 2.22 24.26
N ASP A 393 1.62 2.06 25.19
CA ASP A 393 2.79 2.90 25.29
C ASP A 393 3.71 2.68 24.07
N PHE A 394 3.35 3.31 22.94
CA PHE A 394 4.22 3.43 21.78
C PHE A 394 5.46 4.21 22.25
N GLY A 395 6.55 3.52 22.44
CA GLY A 395 7.76 4.09 23.02
C GLY A 395 8.21 3.40 24.31
N GLU A 396 7.37 2.60 24.97
CA GLU A 396 7.80 1.72 26.04
C GLU A 396 8.23 0.35 25.45
N GLY A 397 9.41 -0.09 25.81
CA GLY A 397 10.02 -1.34 25.37
C GLY A 397 11.23 -1.12 24.47
N GLU A 398 12.23 -1.99 24.60
CA GLU A 398 13.53 -1.85 23.94
C GLU A 398 13.42 -1.86 22.41
N VAL A 399 12.53 -2.68 21.87
CA VAL A 399 12.32 -2.76 20.40
C VAL A 399 11.65 -1.51 19.87
N ASN A 400 10.61 -1.00 20.54
CA ASN A 400 9.97 0.25 20.12
C ASN A 400 10.95 1.44 20.19
N GLN A 401 11.80 1.49 21.21
CA GLN A 401 12.84 2.52 21.30
C GLN A 401 13.89 2.39 20.18
N ARG A 402 14.15 1.18 19.68
CA ARG A 402 15.06 0.95 18.56
C ARG A 402 14.40 1.28 17.22
N LEU A 403 13.09 1.05 17.09
CA LEU A 403 12.34 1.33 15.87
C LEU A 403 11.95 2.80 15.72
N LEU A 404 11.95 3.57 16.80
CA LEU A 404 11.56 4.97 16.87
C LEU A 404 12.62 5.78 17.64
N GLY A 405 12.43 7.07 17.76
CA GLY A 405 13.24 7.94 18.60
C GLY A 405 14.56 8.36 17.95
N GLU A 406 15.67 7.66 18.16
CA GLU A 406 16.96 8.05 17.60
C GLU A 406 16.98 7.96 16.07
N ARG A 407 16.25 7.02 15.48
CA ARG A 407 16.01 6.95 14.01
C ARG A 407 15.35 8.21 13.52
N ASP A 408 14.27 8.65 14.18
CA ASP A 408 13.51 9.85 13.81
C ASP A 408 14.37 11.09 13.81
N LYS A 409 15.22 11.23 14.81
CA LYS A 409 16.20 12.31 14.90
C LYS A 409 17.20 12.26 13.73
N ASN A 410 17.72 11.08 13.39
CA ASN A 410 18.65 10.90 12.30
C ASN A 410 18.00 11.17 10.94
N MET A 411 16.77 10.68 10.71
CA MET A 411 15.98 11.02 9.53
C MET A 411 15.74 12.54 9.43
N ALA A 412 15.35 13.20 10.52
CA ALA A 412 15.15 14.64 10.54
C ALA A 412 16.44 15.45 10.29
N ILE A 413 17.61 14.95 10.72
CA ILE A 413 18.90 15.55 10.37
C ILE A 413 19.15 15.46 8.86
N LYS A 414 18.95 14.27 8.27
CA LYS A 414 19.18 14.04 6.84
C LYS A 414 18.21 14.85 5.97
N LEU A 415 16.93 14.92 6.37
CA LEU A 415 15.94 15.74 5.69
C LEU A 415 16.28 17.24 5.79
N ALA A 416 16.77 17.71 6.91
CA ALA A 416 17.26 19.07 7.06
C ALA A 416 18.45 19.36 6.13
N GLU A 417 19.42 18.45 6.01
CA GLU A 417 20.53 18.57 5.06
C GLU A 417 20.04 18.69 3.61
N VAL A 418 18.98 17.98 3.25
CA VAL A 418 18.35 18.09 1.92
C VAL A 418 17.72 19.46 1.73
N LEU A 419 16.98 19.97 2.73
CA LEU A 419 16.38 21.30 2.70
C LEU A 419 17.39 22.46 2.65
N GLU A 420 18.61 22.25 3.16
CA GLU A 420 19.68 23.25 3.20
C GLU A 420 20.58 23.25 1.96
N LYS A 421 20.40 22.29 1.04
CA LYS A 421 21.18 22.25 -0.21
C LYS A 421 21.00 23.53 -0.99
N LYS A 422 22.10 24.00 -1.60
CA LYS A 422 22.05 25.14 -2.52
C LYS A 422 21.32 24.72 -3.81
N GLY A 423 20.38 25.55 -4.21
CA GLY A 423 19.63 25.32 -5.45
C GLY A 423 18.12 25.55 -5.26
N GLU A 424 17.37 24.92 -6.13
CA GLU A 424 15.91 24.84 -6.10
C GLU A 424 15.56 23.39 -6.36
N THR A 425 15.12 22.68 -5.32
CA THR A 425 14.82 21.25 -5.39
C THR A 425 13.49 21.00 -4.69
N THR A 426 12.63 20.24 -5.33
CA THR A 426 11.43 19.69 -4.72
C THR A 426 11.63 18.21 -4.48
N SER A 427 11.53 17.77 -3.22
CA SER A 427 11.68 16.36 -2.83
C SER A 427 10.35 15.79 -2.35
N PHE A 428 10.01 14.58 -2.78
CA PHE A 428 8.89 13.82 -2.25
C PHE A 428 9.44 12.72 -1.33
N VAL A 429 8.97 12.67 -0.09
CA VAL A 429 9.49 11.80 0.96
C VAL A 429 8.40 10.87 1.43
N VAL A 430 8.64 9.57 1.36
CA VAL A 430 7.70 8.51 1.81
C VAL A 430 8.35 7.72 2.92
N VAL A 431 7.79 7.83 4.13
CA VAL A 431 8.27 7.18 5.35
C VAL A 431 7.06 6.71 6.16
N GLY A 432 7.19 5.62 6.89
CA GLY A 432 6.09 5.06 7.69
C GLY A 432 5.34 6.13 8.49
N ALA A 433 4.01 6.15 8.41
CA ALA A 433 3.16 7.20 8.97
C ALA A 433 3.39 7.45 10.48
N ALA A 434 3.81 6.42 11.22
CA ALA A 434 4.14 6.55 12.63
C ALA A 434 5.27 7.58 12.88
N HIS A 435 6.27 7.66 12.01
CA HIS A 435 7.39 8.59 12.10
C HIS A 435 6.98 10.05 11.92
N PHE A 436 5.84 10.31 11.30
CA PHE A 436 5.33 11.67 11.09
C PHE A 436 4.18 12.04 12.02
N SER A 437 3.38 11.06 12.45
CA SER A 437 2.15 11.30 13.21
C SER A 437 2.35 11.43 14.72
N MET A 438 3.42 10.84 15.27
CA MET A 438 3.59 10.75 16.70
C MET A 438 4.45 11.88 17.26
N LYS A 439 4.17 12.24 18.52
CA LYS A 439 4.92 13.27 19.24
C LYS A 439 6.38 12.85 19.46
N GLY A 440 7.30 13.79 19.25
CA GLY A 440 8.73 13.56 19.44
C GLY A 440 9.41 12.89 18.26
N MET A 441 8.70 12.69 17.14
CA MET A 441 9.20 12.06 15.93
C MET A 441 9.67 13.09 14.88
N VAL A 442 9.83 12.70 13.63
CA VAL A 442 10.46 13.50 12.56
C VAL A 442 9.91 14.91 12.44
N ILE A 443 8.57 15.06 12.46
CA ILE A 443 7.91 16.38 12.34
C ILE A 443 8.33 17.32 13.48
N ASP A 444 8.34 16.82 14.70
CA ASP A 444 8.73 17.64 15.85
C ASP A 444 10.21 18.01 15.82
N HIS A 445 11.07 17.10 15.36
CA HIS A 445 12.49 17.38 15.18
C HIS A 445 12.74 18.45 14.10
N LEU A 446 12.00 18.44 13.00
CA LEU A 446 12.07 19.48 11.96
C LEU A 446 11.58 20.84 12.49
N LYS A 447 10.46 20.86 13.23
CA LYS A 447 9.96 22.09 13.90
C LYS A 447 10.97 22.61 14.92
N ALA A 448 11.60 21.75 15.71
CA ALA A 448 12.62 22.14 16.68
C ALA A 448 13.88 22.73 16.03
N LYS A 449 14.17 22.38 14.78
CA LYS A 449 15.23 23.00 13.96
C LYS A 449 14.81 24.34 13.35
N GLY A 450 13.57 24.77 13.52
CA GLY A 450 13.05 26.06 13.04
C GLY A 450 12.36 26.00 11.68
N TYR A 451 12.15 24.82 11.10
CA TYR A 451 11.39 24.71 9.85
C TYR A 451 9.90 24.89 10.09
N HIS A 452 9.23 25.58 9.16
CA HIS A 452 7.78 25.63 9.10
C HIS A 452 7.27 24.35 8.43
N VAL A 453 6.57 23.54 9.22
CA VAL A 453 5.95 22.29 8.74
C VAL A 453 4.45 22.46 8.76
N GLN A 454 3.84 22.45 7.59
CA GLN A 454 2.40 22.55 7.38
C GLN A 454 1.83 21.20 7.02
N GLN A 455 0.83 20.73 7.78
CA GLN A 455 0.02 19.59 7.35
C GLN A 455 -0.86 20.05 6.18
N LEU A 456 -0.89 19.25 5.13
CA LEU A 456 -1.80 19.44 3.98
C LEU A 456 -3.03 18.56 4.23
N GLN A 457 -4.18 19.08 3.86
CA GLN A 457 -5.48 18.39 3.92
C GLN A 457 -6.01 18.24 2.50
#